data_4e6c8e3391a51e740a6490b2e10a42ef
#
_entry.id   4e6c8e3391a51e740a6490b2e10a42ef
#
_cell.length_a   1.000
_cell.length_b   1.000
_cell.length_c   1.000
_cell.angle_alpha   90.00
_cell.angle_beta   90.00
_cell.angle_gamma   90.00
#
_symmetry.space_group_name_H-M   'P 1'
#
loop_
_entity.id
_entity.type
_entity.pdbx_description
1 polymer ?
#
loop_
_entity_poly.entity_id
_entity_poly.type
_entity_poly.pdbx_seq_one_letter_code
_entity_poly.pdbx_strand_id
1 'polypeptide(L)'
;QIQSQGGKVDCYIPNQEENLVSRDRDGIPYTMQHWYEGRECDTRSKEDIFKSIRTMAELHQRMHIPTVEYYIEPSLENGYLRHNQELKKIRSFIRKRGASSPFEKIYLATVEDFLRDGEEAYAALRESGYQELRQKAETEGEVCHGEYNQHNVLILKSGTAVTNFEHWGF
;
A
#
# COMPACT_ATOMS: atom_id res chain seq x y z
N GLN A 1 5.14 -11.49 -13.80
CA GLN A 1 5.46 -12.71 -13.05
C GLN A 1 4.22 -13.33 -12.41
N ILE A 2 3.45 -12.61 -11.56
CA ILE A 2 2.24 -13.15 -10.89
C ILE A 2 1.25 -13.71 -11.93
N GLN A 3 0.98 -12.95 -13.00
CA GLN A 3 0.07 -13.37 -14.07
C GLN A 3 0.57 -14.63 -14.80
N SER A 4 1.87 -14.74 -15.10
CA SER A 4 2.46 -15.91 -15.75
C SER A 4 2.38 -17.18 -14.90
N GLN A 5 2.18 -17.04 -13.60
CA GLN A 5 1.97 -18.12 -12.64
C GLN A 5 0.47 -18.35 -12.34
N GLY A 6 -0.43 -17.81 -13.17
CA GLY A 6 -1.87 -17.99 -13.06
C GLY A 6 -2.58 -17.09 -12.03
N GLY A 7 -1.89 -16.10 -11.46
CA GLY A 7 -2.50 -15.08 -10.62
C GLY A 7 -3.31 -14.07 -11.44
N LYS A 8 -4.49 -13.70 -10.97
CA LYS A 8 -5.32 -12.65 -11.59
C LYS A 8 -5.00 -11.32 -10.94
N VAL A 9 -4.28 -10.48 -11.67
CA VAL A 9 -3.83 -9.14 -11.24
C VAL A 9 -4.05 -8.13 -12.37
N ASP A 10 -4.22 -6.87 -12.04
CA ASP A 10 -4.43 -5.77 -12.96
C ASP A 10 -3.13 -5.39 -13.70
N CYS A 11 -2.77 -6.21 -14.67
CA CYS A 11 -1.59 -5.95 -15.49
C CYS A 11 -1.81 -4.78 -16.44
N TYR A 12 -0.77 -3.98 -16.63
CA TYR A 12 -0.75 -2.97 -17.67
C TYR A 12 -0.77 -3.59 -19.07
N ILE A 13 -1.54 -2.97 -19.96
CA ILE A 13 -1.69 -3.37 -21.35
C ILE A 13 -0.88 -2.39 -22.20
N PRO A 14 0.15 -2.87 -22.94
CA PRO A 14 0.92 -1.99 -23.81
C PRO A 14 0.07 -1.48 -24.97
N ASN A 15 0.39 -0.30 -25.47
CA ASN A 15 -0.20 0.26 -26.67
C ASN A 15 0.36 -0.40 -27.95
N GLN A 16 -0.04 0.09 -29.13
CA GLN A 16 0.41 -0.46 -30.42
C GLN A 16 1.92 -0.31 -30.66
N GLU A 17 2.58 0.58 -29.93
CA GLU A 17 4.03 0.82 -29.98
C GLU A 17 4.79 0.08 -28.87
N GLU A 18 4.10 -0.85 -28.16
CA GLU A 18 4.64 -1.60 -27.02
C GLU A 18 4.99 -0.76 -25.79
N ASN A 19 4.51 0.51 -25.73
CA ASN A 19 4.69 1.37 -24.57
C ASN A 19 3.55 1.19 -23.57
N LEU A 20 3.88 1.19 -22.27
CA LEU A 20 2.88 1.10 -21.18
C LEU A 20 2.17 2.45 -20.94
N VAL A 21 2.79 3.57 -21.34
CA VAL A 21 2.25 4.92 -21.19
C VAL A 21 1.89 5.46 -22.56
N SER A 22 0.65 5.87 -22.72
CA SER A 22 0.18 6.63 -23.89
C SER A 22 -0.05 8.09 -23.50
N ARG A 23 -0.14 8.98 -24.49
CA ARG A 23 -0.52 10.38 -24.28
C ARG A 23 -1.70 10.72 -25.17
N ASP A 24 -2.64 11.48 -24.62
CA ASP A 24 -3.75 12.00 -25.40
C ASP A 24 -3.33 13.21 -26.28
N ARG A 25 -4.31 13.83 -26.93
CA ARG A 25 -4.07 14.99 -27.82
C ARG A 25 -3.54 16.22 -27.08
N ASP A 26 -3.82 16.32 -25.77
CA ASP A 26 -3.36 17.41 -24.90
C ASP A 26 -2.06 17.08 -24.19
N GLY A 27 -1.45 15.92 -24.49
CA GLY A 27 -0.21 15.44 -23.91
C GLY A 27 -0.35 14.81 -22.53
N ILE A 28 -1.58 14.57 -22.06
CA ILE A 28 -1.84 13.98 -20.75
C ILE A 28 -1.49 12.48 -20.79
N PRO A 29 -0.62 12.01 -19.90
CA PRO A 29 -0.25 10.60 -19.86
C PRO A 29 -1.39 9.75 -19.28
N TYR A 30 -1.60 8.57 -19.86
CA TYR A 30 -2.51 7.55 -19.34
C TYR A 30 -1.97 6.15 -19.56
N THR A 31 -2.45 5.20 -18.78
CA THR A 31 -2.15 3.78 -18.88
C THR A 31 -3.46 2.99 -19.02
N MET A 32 -3.37 1.79 -19.56
CA MET A 32 -4.49 0.83 -19.58
C MET A 32 -4.13 -0.40 -18.77
N GLN A 33 -5.10 -0.92 -18.03
CA GLN A 33 -4.95 -2.12 -17.20
C GLN A 33 -6.05 -3.11 -17.50
N HIS A 34 -5.78 -4.39 -17.22
CA HIS A 34 -6.81 -5.42 -17.26
C HIS A 34 -7.92 -5.14 -16.25
N TRP A 35 -9.15 -5.17 -16.73
CA TRP A 35 -10.34 -5.04 -15.90
C TRP A 35 -10.91 -6.41 -15.55
N TYR A 36 -11.29 -6.61 -14.30
CA TYR A 36 -11.94 -7.82 -13.81
C TYR A 36 -13.40 -7.53 -13.43
N GLU A 37 -14.35 -8.26 -14.01
CA GLU A 37 -15.73 -8.23 -13.56
C GLU A 37 -15.88 -8.98 -12.24
N GLY A 38 -16.07 -8.26 -11.16
CA GLY A 38 -16.21 -8.79 -9.82
C GLY A 38 -16.79 -7.75 -8.88
N ARG A 39 -17.03 -8.17 -7.65
CA ARG A 39 -17.36 -7.25 -6.56
C ARG A 39 -16.21 -7.22 -5.57
N GLU A 40 -16.10 -6.15 -4.83
CA GLU A 40 -15.16 -6.05 -3.71
C GLU A 40 -15.44 -7.11 -2.65
N CYS A 41 -14.41 -7.45 -1.87
CA CYS A 41 -14.51 -8.36 -0.73
C CYS A 41 -15.42 -7.75 0.34
N ASP A 42 -16.48 -8.44 0.75
CA ASP A 42 -17.33 -8.02 1.87
C ASP A 42 -16.71 -8.50 3.20
N THR A 43 -16.22 -7.56 4.01
CA THR A 43 -15.61 -7.83 5.32
C THR A 43 -16.59 -8.39 6.37
N ARG A 44 -17.90 -8.41 6.08
CA ARG A 44 -18.93 -9.05 6.91
C ARG A 44 -19.18 -10.50 6.49
N SER A 45 -18.71 -10.92 5.33
CA SER A 45 -18.82 -12.29 4.82
C SER A 45 -17.61 -13.13 5.24
N LYS A 46 -17.83 -14.12 6.08
CA LYS A 46 -16.77 -15.08 6.46
C LYS A 46 -16.17 -15.77 5.25
N GLU A 47 -16.98 -16.11 4.25
CA GLU A 47 -16.50 -16.76 3.02
C GLU A 47 -15.55 -15.86 2.25
N ASP A 48 -15.87 -14.58 2.10
CA ASP A 48 -15.02 -13.63 1.40
C ASP A 48 -13.71 -13.38 2.16
N ILE A 49 -13.77 -13.26 3.49
CA ILE A 49 -12.59 -13.14 4.34
C ILE A 49 -11.66 -14.33 4.14
N PHE A 50 -12.18 -15.56 4.17
CA PHE A 50 -11.36 -16.76 3.94
C PHE A 50 -10.77 -16.81 2.53
N LYS A 51 -11.55 -16.42 1.51
CA LYS A 51 -11.04 -16.30 0.14
C LYS A 51 -9.91 -15.27 0.06
N SER A 52 -10.09 -14.11 0.66
CA SER A 52 -9.08 -13.04 0.70
C SER A 52 -7.79 -13.52 1.37
N ILE A 53 -7.88 -14.13 2.56
CA ILE A 53 -6.69 -14.63 3.27
C ILE A 53 -5.95 -15.71 2.45
N ARG A 54 -6.68 -16.62 1.82
CA ARG A 54 -6.09 -17.63 0.93
C ARG A 54 -5.39 -16.96 -0.26
N THR A 55 -6.06 -16.00 -0.89
CA THR A 55 -5.48 -15.25 -2.01
C THR A 55 -4.22 -14.50 -1.60
N MET A 56 -4.18 -13.91 -0.41
CA MET A 56 -2.99 -13.25 0.12
C MET A 56 -1.83 -14.24 0.29
N ALA A 57 -2.08 -15.42 0.86
CA ALA A 57 -1.05 -16.44 1.03
C ALA A 57 -0.51 -16.94 -0.33
N GLU A 58 -1.39 -17.17 -1.32
CA GLU A 58 -0.99 -17.54 -2.68
C GLU A 58 -0.23 -16.42 -3.39
N LEU A 59 -0.61 -15.16 -3.14
CA LEU A 59 0.06 -13.99 -3.69
C LEU A 59 1.50 -13.90 -3.16
N HIS A 60 1.71 -14.02 -1.85
CA HIS A 60 3.03 -13.98 -1.23
C HIS A 60 3.97 -15.06 -1.81
N GLN A 61 3.47 -16.26 -2.11
CA GLN A 61 4.28 -17.31 -2.75
C GLN A 61 4.72 -16.96 -4.18
N ARG A 62 4.06 -16.01 -4.84
CA ARG A 62 4.34 -15.60 -6.23
C ARG A 62 5.03 -14.25 -6.35
N MET A 63 5.04 -13.48 -5.26
CA MET A 63 5.62 -12.13 -5.22
C MET A 63 7.11 -12.19 -4.91
N HIS A 64 7.86 -12.75 -5.85
CA HIS A 64 9.33 -12.73 -5.84
C HIS A 64 9.80 -12.00 -7.09
N ILE A 65 10.56 -10.94 -6.92
CA ILE A 65 11.14 -10.17 -8.02
C ILE A 65 12.67 -10.21 -7.93
N PRO A 66 13.38 -10.21 -9.07
CA PRO A 66 14.82 -9.99 -9.05
C PRO A 66 15.09 -8.62 -8.42
N THR A 67 16.16 -8.50 -7.65
CA THR A 67 16.57 -7.23 -7.05
C THR A 67 16.60 -6.14 -8.11
N VAL A 68 15.78 -5.09 -7.94
CA VAL A 68 15.73 -3.96 -8.87
C VAL A 68 16.53 -2.82 -8.26
N GLU A 69 17.56 -2.36 -8.95
CA GLU A 69 18.45 -1.30 -8.46
C GLU A 69 17.76 0.07 -8.26
N TYR A 70 16.50 0.25 -8.68
CA TYR A 70 15.93 1.59 -8.88
C TYR A 70 14.69 1.93 -8.05
N TYR A 71 14.10 0.98 -7.33
CA TYR A 71 12.91 1.25 -6.51
C TYR A 71 12.93 0.49 -5.20
N ILE A 72 13.17 1.23 -4.13
CA ILE A 72 13.03 0.72 -2.76
C ILE A 72 11.99 1.57 -2.07
N GLU A 73 10.86 0.97 -1.72
CA GLU A 73 9.81 1.62 -0.93
C GLU A 73 10.41 2.16 0.38
N PRO A 74 10.06 3.39 0.80
CA PRO A 74 10.49 3.90 2.09
C PRO A 74 10.10 2.96 3.22
N SER A 75 11.01 2.72 4.17
CA SER A 75 10.74 1.83 5.30
C SER A 75 9.58 2.33 6.15
N LEU A 76 8.92 1.42 6.88
CA LEU A 76 7.89 1.78 7.87
C LEU A 76 8.44 2.76 8.90
N GLU A 77 9.71 2.63 9.30
CA GLU A 77 10.37 3.59 10.20
C GLU A 77 10.36 5.01 9.65
N ASN A 78 10.72 5.17 8.36
CA ASN A 78 10.67 6.47 7.69
C ASN A 78 9.23 6.99 7.58
N GLY A 79 8.25 6.10 7.40
CA GLY A 79 6.84 6.42 7.43
C GLY A 79 6.41 7.02 8.77
N TYR A 80 6.70 6.35 9.89
CA TYR A 80 6.40 6.84 11.23
C TYR A 80 7.08 8.17 11.52
N LEU A 81 8.37 8.31 11.22
CA LEU A 81 9.11 9.56 11.41
C LEU A 81 8.49 10.71 10.65
N ARG A 82 8.16 10.51 9.37
CA ARG A 82 7.55 11.52 8.51
C ARG A 82 6.19 11.95 9.05
N HIS A 83 5.30 10.99 9.34
CA HIS A 83 3.97 11.29 9.83
C HIS A 83 4.00 12.00 11.19
N ASN A 84 4.83 11.57 12.13
CA ASN A 84 4.99 12.24 13.41
C ASN A 84 5.52 13.68 13.25
N GLN A 85 6.45 13.91 12.31
CA GLN A 85 6.93 15.25 12.01
C GLN A 85 5.83 16.12 11.39
N GLU A 86 5.00 15.59 10.52
CA GLU A 86 3.86 16.31 9.92
C GLU A 86 2.82 16.68 10.99
N LEU A 87 2.45 15.76 11.86
CA LEU A 87 1.56 16.03 12.98
C LEU A 87 2.12 17.16 13.88
N LYS A 88 3.41 17.12 14.21
CA LYS A 88 4.08 18.18 15.00
C LYS A 88 4.07 19.53 14.30
N LYS A 89 4.26 19.57 12.97
CA LYS A 89 4.21 20.80 12.17
C LYS A 89 2.79 21.39 12.15
N ILE A 90 1.78 20.56 11.87
CA ILE A 90 0.37 20.99 11.86
C ILE A 90 -0.05 21.51 13.23
N ARG A 91 0.27 20.77 14.30
CA ARG A 91 0.03 21.19 15.67
C ARG A 91 0.62 22.58 15.97
N SER A 92 1.89 22.77 15.62
CA SER A 92 2.60 24.03 15.83
C SER A 92 1.97 25.18 15.04
N PHE A 93 1.57 24.91 13.80
CA PHE A 93 0.89 25.88 12.95
C PHE A 93 -0.45 26.31 13.53
N ILE A 94 -1.30 25.36 13.95
CA ILE A 94 -2.62 25.67 14.54
C ILE A 94 -2.46 26.42 15.87
N ARG A 95 -1.50 26.00 16.73
CA ARG A 95 -1.24 26.70 18.00
C ARG A 95 -0.80 28.15 17.79
N LYS A 96 0.07 28.39 16.81
CA LYS A 96 0.58 29.74 16.51
C LYS A 96 -0.51 30.67 15.96
N ARG A 97 -1.40 30.15 15.13
CA ARG A 97 -2.49 30.93 14.52
C ARG A 97 -3.71 31.04 15.42
N GLY A 98 -3.91 30.11 16.33
CA GLY A 98 -5.15 29.84 17.05
C GLY A 98 -6.10 28.94 16.28
N ALA A 99 -6.76 28.02 16.99
CA ALA A 99 -7.73 27.09 16.40
C ALA A 99 -9.01 27.85 15.98
N SER A 100 -9.32 27.86 14.69
CA SER A 100 -10.44 28.60 14.10
C SER A 100 -11.67 27.74 13.81
N SER A 101 -11.52 26.40 13.75
CA SER A 101 -12.59 25.48 13.45
C SER A 101 -12.82 24.44 14.56
N PRO A 102 -14.01 23.81 14.64
CA PRO A 102 -14.25 22.70 15.56
C PRO A 102 -13.26 21.53 15.34
N PHE A 103 -12.91 21.23 14.09
CA PHE A 103 -11.92 20.21 13.75
C PHE A 103 -10.56 20.52 14.38
N GLU A 104 -10.05 21.73 14.23
CA GLU A 104 -8.75 22.14 14.79
C GLU A 104 -8.71 22.07 16.32
N LYS A 105 -9.85 22.39 16.99
CA LYS A 105 -9.96 22.25 18.45
C LYS A 105 -9.87 20.78 18.87
N ILE A 106 -10.58 19.88 18.18
CA ILE A 106 -10.50 18.44 18.42
C ILE A 106 -9.09 17.92 18.13
N TYR A 107 -8.51 18.34 17.01
CA TYR A 107 -7.14 17.97 16.65
C TYR A 107 -6.15 18.34 17.76
N LEU A 108 -6.17 19.58 18.26
CA LEU A 108 -5.28 19.99 19.33
C LEU A 108 -5.53 19.28 20.67
N ALA A 109 -6.75 18.81 20.91
CA ALA A 109 -7.09 18.05 22.10
C ALA A 109 -6.59 16.61 22.06
N THR A 110 -6.38 16.03 20.86
CA THR A 110 -6.07 14.61 20.70
C THR A 110 -4.68 14.34 20.13
N VAL A 111 -4.05 15.29 19.43
CA VAL A 111 -2.79 15.08 18.69
C VAL A 111 -1.62 14.63 19.58
N GLU A 112 -1.59 14.99 20.86
CA GLU A 112 -0.52 14.56 21.77
C GLU A 112 -0.58 13.05 22.05
N ASP A 113 -1.78 12.50 22.16
CA ASP A 113 -1.96 11.05 22.34
C ASP A 113 -1.50 10.30 21.09
N PHE A 114 -1.92 10.75 19.90
CA PHE A 114 -1.48 10.16 18.63
C PHE A 114 0.03 10.26 18.42
N LEU A 115 0.67 11.38 18.82
CA LEU A 115 2.11 11.54 18.74
C LEU A 115 2.83 10.58 19.69
N ARG A 116 2.36 10.43 20.92
CA ARG A 116 2.91 9.47 21.88
C ARG A 116 2.80 8.05 21.34
N ASP A 117 1.60 7.64 20.91
CA ASP A 117 1.34 6.31 20.36
C ASP A 117 2.22 6.04 19.11
N GLY A 118 2.39 7.05 18.24
CA GLY A 118 3.27 6.96 17.07
C GLY A 118 4.76 6.88 17.43
N GLU A 119 5.22 7.52 18.49
CA GLU A 119 6.60 7.42 19.00
C GLU A 119 6.85 6.05 19.67
N GLU A 120 5.89 5.54 20.44
CA GLU A 120 5.94 4.20 21.03
C GLU A 120 5.95 3.11 19.95
N ALA A 121 5.09 3.22 18.94
CA ALA A 121 5.05 2.28 17.81
C ALA A 121 6.38 2.30 17.03
N TYR A 122 6.96 3.47 16.80
CA TYR A 122 8.27 3.61 16.16
C TYR A 122 9.38 2.94 16.99
N ALA A 123 9.41 3.15 18.30
CA ALA A 123 10.39 2.51 19.17
C ALA A 123 10.23 0.98 19.16
N ALA A 124 9.01 0.46 19.28
CA ALA A 124 8.72 -0.96 19.21
C ALA A 124 9.13 -1.59 17.86
N LEU A 125 8.90 -0.87 16.75
CA LEU A 125 9.31 -1.33 15.41
C LEU A 125 10.82 -1.51 15.32
N ARG A 126 11.60 -0.57 15.86
CA ARG A 126 13.07 -0.66 15.87
C ARG A 126 13.63 -1.83 16.68
N GLU A 127 12.89 -2.28 17.70
CA GLU A 127 13.29 -3.41 18.56
C GLU A 127 12.73 -4.75 18.06
N SER A 128 11.89 -4.75 17.00
CA SER A 128 11.16 -5.94 16.52
C SER A 128 11.96 -6.86 15.58
N GLY A 129 13.18 -6.50 15.18
CA GLY A 129 13.91 -7.20 14.11
C GLY A 129 13.42 -6.84 12.70
N TYR A 130 12.67 -5.77 12.56
CA TYR A 130 12.12 -5.31 11.26
C TYR A 130 13.21 -5.04 10.21
N GLN A 131 14.34 -4.48 10.62
CA GLN A 131 15.44 -4.16 9.69
C GLN A 131 16.06 -5.42 9.10
N GLU A 132 16.27 -6.43 9.91
CA GLU A 132 16.81 -7.73 9.48
C GLU A 132 15.82 -8.44 8.55
N LEU A 133 14.53 -8.40 8.89
CA LEU A 133 13.47 -8.98 8.05
C LEU A 133 13.42 -8.28 6.68
N ARG A 134 13.46 -6.94 6.67
CA ARG A 134 13.45 -6.16 5.45
C ARG A 134 14.67 -6.44 4.58
N GLN A 135 15.86 -6.44 5.17
CA GLN A 135 17.10 -6.74 4.44
C GLN A 135 17.09 -8.15 3.84
N LYS A 136 16.52 -9.12 4.56
CA LYS A 136 16.31 -10.47 4.04
C LYS A 136 15.37 -10.45 2.84
N ALA A 137 14.22 -9.80 2.96
CA ALA A 137 13.23 -9.67 1.88
C ALA A 137 13.84 -9.01 0.63
N GLU A 138 14.60 -7.93 0.79
CA GLU A 138 15.32 -7.27 -0.30
C GLU A 138 16.33 -8.23 -0.98
N THR A 139 17.06 -9.04 -0.20
CA THR A 139 18.03 -9.99 -0.72
C THR A 139 17.37 -11.16 -1.46
N GLU A 140 16.25 -11.65 -0.95
CA GLU A 140 15.52 -12.80 -1.50
C GLU A 140 14.51 -12.37 -2.58
N GLY A 141 14.30 -11.07 -2.77
CA GLY A 141 13.33 -10.52 -3.72
C GLY A 141 11.89 -10.70 -3.29
N GLU A 142 11.63 -10.92 -2.01
CA GLU A 142 10.29 -11.05 -1.45
C GLU A 142 9.63 -9.68 -1.31
N VAL A 143 8.47 -9.49 -1.92
CA VAL A 143 7.76 -8.23 -1.86
C VAL A 143 6.35 -8.38 -1.34
N CYS A 144 5.83 -7.32 -0.73
CA CYS A 144 4.46 -7.19 -0.28
C CYS A 144 3.63 -6.36 -1.25
N HIS A 145 2.31 -6.54 -1.23
CA HIS A 145 1.37 -5.71 -2.00
C HIS A 145 1.36 -4.24 -1.54
N GLY A 146 1.66 -4.00 -0.27
CA GLY A 146 1.70 -2.68 0.37
C GLY A 146 0.33 -2.13 0.75
N GLU A 147 -0.73 -2.44 0.02
CA GLU A 147 -2.09 -1.95 0.29
C GLU A 147 -3.16 -3.05 0.12
N TYR A 148 -2.93 -4.23 0.72
CA TYR A 148 -3.87 -5.34 0.66
C TYR A 148 -5.08 -5.11 1.57
N ASN A 149 -6.16 -4.59 0.99
CA ASN A 149 -7.42 -4.30 1.68
C ASN A 149 -8.62 -4.83 0.88
N GLN A 150 -9.85 -4.71 1.44
CA GLN A 150 -11.07 -5.25 0.84
C GLN A 150 -11.40 -4.65 -0.54
N HIS A 151 -10.98 -3.42 -0.83
CA HIS A 151 -11.24 -2.75 -2.10
C HIS A 151 -10.33 -3.27 -3.22
N ASN A 152 -9.16 -3.77 -2.85
CA ASN A 152 -8.15 -4.29 -3.77
C ASN A 152 -8.25 -5.81 -3.97
N VAL A 153 -9.24 -6.48 -3.35
CA VAL A 153 -9.55 -7.90 -3.54
C VAL A 153 -10.93 -8.05 -4.16
N LEU A 154 -10.96 -8.49 -5.41
CA LEU A 154 -12.19 -8.70 -6.15
C LEU A 154 -12.62 -10.17 -6.09
N ILE A 155 -13.86 -10.39 -5.68
CA ILE A 155 -14.53 -11.70 -5.71
C ILE A 155 -15.16 -11.86 -7.08
N LEU A 156 -14.64 -12.79 -7.88
CA LEU A 156 -15.08 -13.08 -9.22
C LEU A 156 -16.08 -14.24 -9.24
N LYS A 157 -16.72 -14.50 -10.39
CA LYS A 157 -17.52 -15.73 -10.62
C LYS A 157 -16.68 -16.99 -10.42
N SER A 158 -15.37 -16.92 -10.70
CA SER A 158 -14.43 -18.02 -10.58
C SER A 158 -13.10 -17.52 -9.99
N GLY A 159 -12.95 -17.64 -8.66
CA GLY A 159 -11.77 -17.24 -7.91
C GLY A 159 -11.76 -15.77 -7.48
N THR A 160 -10.58 -15.23 -7.31
CA THR A 160 -10.33 -13.84 -6.86
C THR A 160 -9.34 -13.16 -7.79
N ALA A 161 -9.38 -11.83 -7.84
CA ALA A 161 -8.34 -11.00 -8.43
C ALA A 161 -7.83 -10.00 -7.39
N VAL A 162 -6.57 -9.61 -7.51
CA VAL A 162 -5.95 -8.57 -6.68
C VAL A 162 -5.52 -7.42 -7.59
N THR A 163 -5.85 -6.22 -7.20
CA THR A 163 -5.62 -4.99 -7.99
C THR A 163 -4.86 -3.96 -7.19
N ASN A 164 -4.38 -2.91 -7.85
CA ASN A 164 -3.76 -1.75 -7.22
C ASN A 164 -2.43 -2.04 -6.53
N PHE A 165 -1.44 -2.47 -7.32
CA PHE A 165 -0.07 -2.74 -6.86
C PHE A 165 0.81 -1.49 -6.81
N GLU A 166 0.25 -0.30 -6.67
CA GLU A 166 1.01 0.96 -6.69
C GLU A 166 1.94 1.13 -5.47
N HIS A 167 1.63 0.44 -4.37
CA HIS A 167 2.36 0.52 -3.10
C HIS A 167 3.16 -0.75 -2.77
N TRP A 168 3.44 -1.59 -3.78
CA TRP A 168 4.25 -2.77 -3.55
C TRP A 168 5.66 -2.41 -3.06
N GLY A 169 6.25 -3.24 -2.21
CA GLY A 169 7.59 -3.01 -1.66
C GLY A 169 8.09 -4.16 -0.80
N PHE A 170 9.31 -4.01 -0.30
CA PHE A 170 9.97 -4.97 0.60
C PHE A 170 9.57 -4.77 2.05
#